data_5af67a933e5a3384978b2b157102f589
#
_entry.id   5af67a933e5a3384978b2b157102f589
#
_cell.length_a   1.000
_cell.length_b   1.000
_cell.length_c   1.000
_cell.angle_alpha   90.00
_cell.angle_beta   90.00
_cell.angle_gamma   90.00
#
_symmetry.space_group_name_H-M   'P 1'
#
loop_
_entity.id
_entity.type
_entity.pdbx_description
1 polymer ?
#
loop_
_entity_poly.entity_id
_entity_poly.type
_entity_poly.pdbx_seq_one_letter_code
_entity_poly.pdbx_strand_id
1 'polypeptide(L)'
;MNRNQMAFRCPDAEVAGSVRLEGYRLAFRENGGGVGVATVLPEPDSFVDGVLWRISERDERRLDHYEGFPYLYGKVPVTVTGRNGQKLEVMAYSMNSPYKETPAMPSKAYLEGILDGCRQNGIKIASILEAIWITQRELPQKADPHKKQRRQKNGEER
;
A
#
# COMPACT_ATOMS: atom_id res chain seq x y z
N MET A 1 5.57 -8.81 0.77
CA MET A 1 4.94 -9.63 1.82
C MET A 1 4.67 -11.08 1.35
N ASN A 2 4.24 -11.31 0.13
CA ASN A 2 4.04 -12.65 -0.44
C ASN A 2 5.38 -13.35 -0.71
N ARG A 3 5.58 -14.53 -0.09
CA ARG A 3 6.87 -15.25 -0.14
C ARG A 3 7.20 -15.78 -1.54
N ASN A 4 6.18 -16.23 -2.28
CA ASN A 4 6.40 -16.76 -3.63
C ASN A 4 6.80 -15.65 -4.61
N GLN A 5 6.14 -14.49 -4.52
CA GLN A 5 6.51 -13.32 -5.31
C GLN A 5 7.91 -12.82 -4.96
N MET A 6 8.25 -12.82 -3.66
CA MET A 6 9.56 -12.37 -3.21
C MET A 6 10.66 -13.33 -3.67
N ALA A 7 10.48 -14.65 -3.58
CA ALA A 7 11.43 -15.63 -4.08
C ALA A 7 11.71 -15.49 -5.59
N PHE A 8 10.70 -15.11 -6.36
CA PHE A 8 10.87 -14.86 -7.79
C PHE A 8 11.64 -13.55 -8.07
N ARG A 9 11.32 -12.47 -7.34
CA ARG A 9 11.95 -11.15 -7.53
C ARG A 9 13.36 -11.08 -6.95
N CYS A 10 13.53 -11.68 -5.78
CA CYS A 10 14.72 -11.58 -4.92
C CYS A 10 15.12 -12.96 -4.42
N PRO A 11 15.84 -13.73 -5.23
CA PRO A 11 16.20 -15.12 -4.90
C PRO A 11 17.03 -15.29 -3.63
N ASP A 12 17.77 -14.25 -3.22
CA ASP A 12 18.61 -14.28 -2.02
C ASP A 12 17.86 -13.80 -0.77
N ALA A 13 16.58 -13.38 -0.92
CA ALA A 13 15.83 -12.79 0.17
C ALA A 13 15.40 -13.83 1.22
N GLU A 14 15.63 -13.51 2.48
CA GLU A 14 15.25 -14.33 3.63
C GLU A 14 14.25 -13.57 4.51
N VAL A 15 13.22 -14.27 5.02
CA VAL A 15 12.30 -13.70 6.00
C VAL A 15 13.03 -13.54 7.32
N ALA A 16 13.18 -12.30 7.80
CA ALA A 16 13.77 -12.01 9.12
C ALA A 16 12.71 -12.03 10.24
N GLY A 17 11.44 -11.78 9.91
CA GLY A 17 10.35 -11.87 10.86
C GLY A 17 9.17 -10.98 10.53
N SER A 18 8.11 -11.08 11.34
CA SER A 18 6.99 -10.14 11.29
C SER A 18 7.30 -8.96 12.21
N VAL A 19 6.99 -7.76 11.73
CA VAL A 19 7.26 -6.50 12.42
C VAL A 19 6.06 -5.56 12.33
N ARG A 20 6.02 -4.56 13.20
CA ARG A 20 5.03 -3.49 13.20
C ARG A 20 5.71 -2.15 12.90
N LEU A 21 5.15 -1.41 11.95
CA LEU A 21 5.50 -0.03 11.65
C LEU A 21 4.47 0.89 12.30
N GLU A 22 4.85 1.56 13.38
CA GLU A 22 3.99 2.48 14.11
C GLU A 22 4.03 3.89 13.51
N GLY A 23 2.94 4.66 13.66
CA GLY A 23 2.83 6.01 13.12
C GLY A 23 2.57 6.07 11.61
N TYR A 24 2.13 4.96 11.03
CA TYR A 24 1.80 4.84 9.61
C TYR A 24 0.50 4.07 9.42
N ARG A 25 -0.21 4.35 8.34
CA ARG A 25 -1.30 3.52 7.82
C ARG A 25 -0.97 2.96 6.45
N LEU A 26 -1.55 1.82 6.12
CA LEU A 26 -1.54 1.29 4.77
C LEU A 26 -2.51 2.10 3.89
N ALA A 27 -2.12 2.35 2.65
CA ALA A 27 -2.96 3.03 1.67
C ALA A 27 -2.82 2.40 0.29
N PHE A 28 -3.86 2.50 -0.53
CA PHE A 28 -3.79 2.17 -1.95
C PHE A 28 -3.79 3.45 -2.77
N ARG A 29 -2.77 3.61 -3.61
CA ARG A 29 -2.53 4.80 -4.42
C ARG A 29 -2.22 4.42 -5.85
N GLU A 30 -2.49 5.34 -6.76
CA GLU A 30 -2.38 5.13 -8.19
C GLU A 30 -0.92 5.01 -8.65
N ASN A 31 -0.61 4.00 -9.47
CA ASN A 31 0.75 3.69 -9.94
C ASN A 31 1.16 4.39 -11.24
N GLY A 32 0.42 5.41 -11.70
CA GLY A 32 0.61 6.04 -13.00
C GLY A 32 -0.16 5.36 -14.15
N GLY A 33 -0.74 4.19 -13.90
CA GLY A 33 -1.53 3.42 -14.87
C GLY A 33 -3.00 3.24 -14.47
N GLY A 34 -3.50 3.99 -13.50
CA GLY A 34 -4.89 3.92 -13.03
C GLY A 34 -5.19 2.78 -12.06
N VAL A 35 -4.18 2.04 -11.62
CA VAL A 35 -4.34 0.90 -10.70
C VAL A 35 -3.76 1.24 -9.34
N GLY A 36 -4.49 0.89 -8.28
CA GLY A 36 -4.04 1.05 -6.90
C GLY A 36 -2.98 0.03 -6.51
N VAL A 37 -1.88 0.51 -5.95
CA VAL A 37 -0.83 -0.29 -5.34
C VAL A 37 -0.57 0.18 -3.91
N ALA A 38 -0.05 -0.70 -3.08
CA ALA A 38 0.13 -0.44 -1.66
C ALA A 38 1.29 0.51 -1.38
N THR A 39 1.07 1.44 -0.47
CA THR A 39 2.11 2.27 0.15
C THR A 39 1.78 2.50 1.61
N VAL A 40 2.72 3.04 2.36
CA VAL A 40 2.52 3.50 3.73
C VAL A 40 2.53 5.02 3.77
N LEU A 41 1.59 5.60 4.50
CA LEU A 41 1.47 7.04 4.70
C LEU A 41 1.57 7.35 6.19
N PRO A 42 2.23 8.44 6.60
CA PRO A 42 2.25 8.86 7.99
C PRO A 42 0.84 9.05 8.53
N GLU A 43 0.54 8.43 9.66
CA GLU A 43 -0.73 8.53 10.38
C GLU A 43 -0.48 8.29 11.86
N PRO A 44 -0.45 9.34 12.71
CA PRO A 44 -0.33 9.19 14.16
C PRO A 44 -1.37 8.22 14.70
N ASP A 45 -1.00 7.45 15.74
CA ASP A 45 -1.86 6.48 16.43
C ASP A 45 -2.32 5.28 15.57
N SER A 46 -1.76 5.14 14.36
CA SER A 46 -1.98 3.99 13.48
C SER A 46 -0.74 3.10 13.40
N PHE A 47 -0.90 1.91 12.83
CA PHE A 47 0.22 1.01 12.58
C PHE A 47 -0.05 0.09 11.37
N VAL A 48 1.04 -0.44 10.80
CA VAL A 48 0.99 -1.44 9.73
C VAL A 48 1.83 -2.65 10.16
N ASP A 49 1.21 -3.82 10.18
CA ASP A 49 1.95 -5.06 10.35
C ASP A 49 2.54 -5.51 9.01
N GLY A 50 3.79 -5.91 9.02
CA GLY A 50 4.54 -6.26 7.83
C GLY A 50 5.54 -7.39 8.02
N VAL A 51 6.29 -7.68 6.98
CA VAL A 51 7.36 -8.69 6.97
C VAL A 51 8.68 -8.00 6.74
N LEU A 52 9.61 -8.24 7.65
CA LEU A 52 11.00 -7.83 7.49
C LEU A 52 11.75 -8.89 6.68
N TRP A 53 12.45 -8.41 5.66
CA TRP A 53 13.28 -9.23 4.79
C TRP A 53 14.76 -8.84 4.92
N ARG A 54 15.62 -9.84 4.99
CA ARG A 54 17.05 -9.65 4.71
C ARG A 54 17.25 -9.84 3.21
N ILE A 55 17.84 -8.87 2.56
CA ILE A 55 18.08 -8.89 1.12
C ILE A 55 19.55 -8.62 0.82
N SER A 56 20.06 -9.15 -0.31
CA SER A 56 21.36 -8.81 -0.83
C SER A 56 21.33 -7.50 -1.61
N GLU A 57 22.50 -6.88 -1.83
CA GLU A 57 22.58 -5.70 -2.69
C GLU A 57 22.07 -5.97 -4.13
N ARG A 58 22.24 -7.21 -4.60
CA ARG A 58 21.71 -7.63 -5.90
C ARG A 58 20.19 -7.63 -5.91
N ASP A 59 19.58 -8.12 -4.85
CA ASP A 59 18.12 -8.15 -4.69
C ASP A 59 17.55 -6.74 -4.48
N GLU A 60 18.27 -5.88 -3.76
CA GLU A 60 17.89 -4.49 -3.61
C GLU A 60 17.79 -3.77 -4.97
N ARG A 61 18.79 -3.94 -5.85
CA ARG A 61 18.73 -3.39 -7.21
C ARG A 61 17.55 -3.92 -8.04
N ARG A 62 17.17 -5.18 -7.86
CA ARG A 62 15.98 -5.77 -8.51
C ARG A 62 14.69 -5.17 -7.98
N LEU A 63 14.60 -4.96 -6.66
CA LEU A 63 13.46 -4.28 -6.03
C LEU A 63 13.38 -2.83 -6.49
N ASP A 64 14.49 -2.11 -6.56
CA ASP A 64 14.55 -0.75 -7.08
C ASP A 64 13.90 -0.65 -8.47
N HIS A 65 14.26 -1.56 -9.36
CA HIS A 65 13.66 -1.61 -10.68
C HIS A 65 12.16 -1.95 -10.64
N TYR A 66 11.78 -2.93 -9.81
CA TYR A 66 10.39 -3.36 -9.67
C TYR A 66 9.49 -2.26 -9.08
N GLU A 67 9.99 -1.54 -8.07
CA GLU A 67 9.26 -0.46 -7.40
C GLU A 67 9.29 0.87 -8.19
N GLY A 68 10.03 0.93 -9.31
CA GLY A 68 10.19 2.15 -10.08
C GLY A 68 10.95 3.25 -9.33
N PHE A 69 11.91 2.83 -8.48
CA PHE A 69 12.79 3.76 -7.77
C PHE A 69 13.69 4.50 -8.77
N PRO A 70 13.92 5.80 -8.60
CA PRO A 70 13.48 6.67 -7.52
C PRO A 70 12.17 7.44 -7.80
N TYR A 71 11.47 7.13 -8.90
CA TYR A 71 10.37 7.95 -9.40
C TYR A 71 9.04 7.62 -8.72
N LEU A 72 8.57 6.37 -8.82
CA LEU A 72 7.29 5.96 -8.24
C LEU A 72 7.42 5.79 -6.73
N TYR A 73 8.45 5.06 -6.29
CA TYR A 73 8.77 4.89 -4.87
C TYR A 73 10.14 5.46 -4.54
N GLY A 74 10.23 6.07 -3.36
CA GLY A 74 11.47 6.43 -2.69
C GLY A 74 11.83 5.42 -1.60
N LYS A 75 13.08 5.44 -1.14
CA LYS A 75 13.55 4.69 0.02
C LYS A 75 13.55 5.59 1.24
N VAL A 76 12.90 5.17 2.30
CA VAL A 76 12.82 5.92 3.55
C VAL A 76 13.30 5.08 4.72
N PRO A 77 14.10 5.63 5.64
CA PRO A 77 14.41 4.97 6.90
C PRO A 77 13.16 5.00 7.80
N VAL A 78 12.81 3.85 8.37
CA VAL A 78 11.70 3.71 9.31
C VAL A 78 12.11 2.86 10.49
N THR A 79 11.51 3.10 11.65
CA THR A 79 11.68 2.26 12.83
C THR A 79 10.53 1.28 12.92
N VAL A 80 10.84 -0.01 12.98
CA VAL A 80 9.86 -1.08 13.17
C VAL A 80 10.06 -1.78 14.52
N THR A 81 8.99 -2.34 15.06
CA THR A 81 9.00 -3.10 16.29
C THR A 81 8.80 -4.58 15.98
N GLY A 82 9.76 -5.42 16.37
CA GLY A 82 9.66 -6.87 16.27
C GLY A 82 8.72 -7.47 17.32
N ARG A 83 8.40 -8.76 17.20
CA ARG A 83 7.50 -9.47 18.11
C ARG A 83 8.02 -9.50 19.57
N ASN A 84 9.33 -9.43 19.76
CA ASN A 84 9.99 -9.37 21.07
C ASN A 84 10.08 -7.95 21.64
N GLY A 85 9.46 -6.95 21.01
CA GLY A 85 9.54 -5.55 21.40
C GLY A 85 10.81 -4.82 20.95
N GLN A 86 11.73 -5.50 20.27
CA GLN A 86 12.96 -4.88 19.77
C GLN A 86 12.64 -3.89 18.66
N LYS A 87 13.19 -2.69 18.76
CA LYS A 87 13.12 -1.66 17.71
C LYS A 87 14.31 -1.80 16.77
N LEU A 88 14.01 -1.73 15.48
CA LEU A 88 15.00 -1.82 14.41
C LEU A 88 14.78 -0.68 13.42
N GLU A 89 15.86 -0.02 13.03
CA GLU A 89 15.84 0.92 11.91
C GLU A 89 16.06 0.15 10.61
N VAL A 90 15.17 0.30 9.66
CA VAL A 90 15.16 -0.43 8.40
C VAL A 90 14.75 0.47 7.24
N MET A 91 15.03 0.04 6.01
CA MET A 91 14.56 0.71 4.80
C MET A 91 13.17 0.22 4.42
N ALA A 92 12.29 1.15 4.04
CA ALA A 92 11.02 0.85 3.39
C ALA A 92 10.88 1.64 2.09
N TYR A 93 10.19 1.04 1.12
CA TYR A 93 9.71 1.78 -0.04
C TYR A 93 8.43 2.52 0.30
N SER A 94 8.41 3.83 0.05
CA SER A 94 7.23 4.67 0.21
C SER A 94 6.99 5.47 -1.07
N MET A 95 5.74 5.56 -1.48
CA MET A 95 5.36 6.20 -2.74
C MET A 95 5.64 7.71 -2.70
N ASN A 96 6.12 8.23 -3.83
CA ASN A 96 6.41 9.64 -4.02
C ASN A 96 5.19 10.44 -4.49
N SER A 97 5.26 11.76 -4.33
CA SER A 97 4.34 12.69 -4.98
C SER A 97 4.59 12.70 -6.51
N PRO A 98 3.55 12.87 -7.34
CA PRO A 98 2.15 13.09 -6.98
C PRO A 98 1.33 11.81 -6.76
N TYR A 99 1.93 10.65 -6.93
CA TYR A 99 1.23 9.35 -6.90
C TYR A 99 0.57 9.06 -5.54
N LYS A 100 1.27 9.35 -4.44
CA LYS A 100 0.77 9.11 -3.08
C LYS A 100 -0.48 9.94 -2.72
N GLU A 101 -0.79 11.01 -3.45
CA GLU A 101 -1.98 11.84 -3.25
C GLU A 101 -3.22 11.32 -3.99
N THR A 102 -3.04 10.38 -4.95
CA THR A 102 -4.14 9.91 -5.80
C THR A 102 -4.65 8.55 -5.32
N PRO A 103 -5.81 8.49 -4.64
CA PRO A 103 -6.38 7.21 -4.21
C PRO A 103 -6.83 6.40 -5.43
N ALA A 104 -6.54 5.08 -5.40
CA ALA A 104 -6.98 4.16 -6.42
C ALA A 104 -7.19 2.75 -5.84
N MET A 105 -8.22 2.05 -6.29
CA MET A 105 -8.49 0.69 -5.83
C MET A 105 -7.49 -0.30 -6.42
N PRO A 106 -7.00 -1.26 -5.63
CA PRO A 106 -6.17 -2.34 -6.13
C PRO A 106 -6.99 -3.28 -7.02
N SER A 107 -6.32 -3.91 -7.99
CA SER A 107 -6.94 -5.01 -8.72
C SER A 107 -7.20 -6.21 -7.80
N LYS A 108 -8.16 -7.05 -8.18
CA LYS A 108 -8.46 -8.29 -7.42
C LYS A 108 -7.22 -9.17 -7.28
N ALA A 109 -6.49 -9.40 -8.37
CA ALA A 109 -5.29 -10.24 -8.37
C ALA A 109 -4.17 -9.66 -7.47
N TYR A 110 -3.99 -8.33 -7.48
CA TYR A 110 -3.02 -7.67 -6.61
C TYR A 110 -3.39 -7.83 -5.13
N LEU A 111 -4.67 -7.63 -4.81
CA LEU A 111 -5.17 -7.79 -3.43
C LEU A 111 -5.05 -9.24 -2.95
N GLU A 112 -5.39 -10.22 -3.78
CA GLU A 112 -5.22 -11.64 -3.46
C GLU A 112 -3.75 -11.96 -3.13
N GLY A 113 -2.79 -11.42 -3.90
CA GLY A 113 -1.37 -11.56 -3.60
C GLY A 113 -0.96 -11.01 -2.24
N ILE A 114 -1.55 -9.89 -1.80
CA ILE A 114 -1.32 -9.33 -0.47
C ILE A 114 -1.92 -10.24 0.61
N LEU A 115 -3.16 -10.70 0.43
CA LEU A 115 -3.85 -11.58 1.38
C LEU A 115 -3.13 -12.92 1.53
N ASP A 116 -2.59 -13.48 0.45
CA ASP A 116 -1.73 -14.66 0.50
C ASP A 116 -0.48 -14.40 1.33
N GLY A 117 0.16 -13.26 1.15
CA GLY A 117 1.29 -12.84 1.97
C GLY A 117 0.94 -12.72 3.45
N CYS A 118 -0.24 -12.20 3.79
CA CYS A 118 -0.73 -12.16 5.17
C CYS A 118 -0.86 -13.58 5.75
N ARG A 119 -1.50 -14.50 5.02
CA ARG A 119 -1.67 -15.92 5.43
C ARG A 119 -0.31 -16.60 5.64
N GLN A 120 0.61 -16.44 4.70
CA GLN A 120 1.95 -17.04 4.75
C GLN A 120 2.79 -16.60 5.95
N ASN A 121 2.51 -15.42 6.50
CA ASN A 121 3.31 -14.82 7.58
C ASN A 121 2.53 -14.61 8.88
N GLY A 122 1.30 -15.11 8.97
CA GLY A 122 0.46 -14.97 10.17
C GLY A 122 0.13 -13.51 10.52
N ILE A 123 -0.03 -12.66 9.49
CA ILE A 123 -0.38 -11.24 9.64
C ILE A 123 -1.89 -11.10 9.55
N LYS A 124 -2.47 -10.32 10.46
CA LYS A 124 -3.91 -10.02 10.45
C LYS A 124 -4.25 -9.11 9.26
N ILE A 125 -5.40 -9.38 8.63
CA ILE A 125 -5.84 -8.62 7.45
C ILE A 125 -6.54 -7.29 7.79
N ALA A 126 -6.65 -6.93 9.07
CA ALA A 126 -7.41 -5.75 9.51
C ALA A 126 -6.93 -4.45 8.83
N SER A 127 -5.62 -4.22 8.78
CA SER A 127 -5.04 -3.03 8.11
C SER A 127 -5.31 -3.02 6.60
N ILE A 128 -5.42 -4.19 5.96
CA ILE A 128 -5.77 -4.30 4.53
C ILE A 128 -7.22 -3.89 4.30
N LEU A 129 -8.15 -4.38 5.14
CA LEU A 129 -9.57 -4.04 5.05
C LEU A 129 -9.81 -2.56 5.32
N GLU A 130 -9.12 -2.01 6.32
CA GLU A 130 -9.16 -0.58 6.63
C GLU A 130 -8.65 0.27 5.47
N ALA A 131 -7.52 -0.10 4.87
CA ALA A 131 -6.96 0.60 3.71
C ALA A 131 -7.92 0.58 2.50
N ILE A 132 -8.60 -0.53 2.24
CA ILE A 132 -9.64 -0.64 1.20
C ILE A 132 -10.79 0.32 1.50
N TRP A 133 -11.31 0.28 2.72
CA TRP A 133 -12.44 1.11 3.13
C TRP A 133 -12.12 2.60 3.05
N ILE A 134 -10.94 3.03 3.53
CA ILE A 134 -10.49 4.42 3.44
C ILE A 134 -10.34 4.83 1.98
N THR A 135 -9.68 4.01 1.15
CA THR A 135 -9.48 4.30 -0.27
C THR A 135 -10.81 4.48 -1.00
N GLN A 136 -11.81 3.64 -0.73
CA GLN A 136 -13.16 3.78 -1.33
C GLN A 136 -13.81 5.12 -0.97
N ARG A 137 -13.60 5.63 0.24
CA ARG A 137 -14.15 6.92 0.68
C ARG A 137 -13.38 8.13 0.12
N GLU A 138 -12.10 7.97 -0.13
CA GLU A 138 -11.25 9.00 -0.74
C GLU A 138 -11.49 9.14 -2.26
N LEU A 139 -12.04 8.10 -2.91
CA LEU A 139 -12.37 8.17 -4.33
C LEU A 139 -13.44 9.24 -4.60
N PRO A 140 -13.32 9.99 -5.73
CA PRO A 140 -14.37 10.91 -6.15
C PRO A 140 -15.71 10.16 -6.25
N GLN A 141 -16.71 10.64 -5.52
CA GLN A 141 -18.07 10.09 -5.67
C GLN A 141 -18.54 10.36 -7.11
N LYS A 142 -18.92 9.28 -7.82
CA LYS A 142 -19.55 9.44 -9.14
C LYS A 142 -20.75 10.37 -8.97
N ALA A 143 -20.74 11.49 -9.69
CA ALA A 143 -21.86 12.42 -9.68
C ALA A 143 -23.12 11.64 -10.04
N ASP A 144 -24.14 11.70 -9.17
CA ASP A 144 -25.42 11.05 -9.38
C ASP A 144 -26.05 11.60 -10.67
N PRO A 145 -26.20 10.80 -11.74
CA PRO A 145 -26.76 11.28 -13.01
C PRO A 145 -28.21 11.80 -12.87
N HIS A 146 -28.94 11.41 -11.82
CA HIS A 146 -30.29 11.88 -11.54
C HIS A 146 -30.36 13.28 -10.93
N LYS A 147 -29.27 13.83 -10.38
CA LYS A 147 -29.25 15.23 -9.89
C LYS A 147 -29.25 16.26 -11.03
N LYS A 148 -28.75 15.91 -12.22
CA LYS A 148 -28.81 16.82 -13.39
C LYS A 148 -30.21 16.95 -13.97
N GLN A 149 -31.02 15.89 -13.96
CA GLN A 149 -32.38 15.93 -14.50
C GLN A 149 -33.37 16.69 -13.62
N ARG A 150 -33.17 16.73 -12.29
CA ARG A 150 -34.02 17.50 -11.38
C ARG A 150 -33.81 19.02 -11.50
N ARG A 151 -32.61 19.49 -11.90
CA ARG A 151 -32.35 20.91 -12.09
C ARG A 151 -32.90 21.45 -13.42
N GLN A 152 -33.02 20.62 -14.46
CA GLN A 152 -33.64 21.04 -15.74
C GLN A 152 -35.18 21.11 -15.67
N LYS A 153 -35.86 20.23 -14.90
CA LYS A 153 -37.30 20.26 -14.75
C LYS A 153 -37.85 21.43 -13.91
N ASN A 154 -37.02 21.99 -13.01
CA ASN A 154 -37.44 23.13 -12.18
C ASN A 154 -37.09 24.50 -12.80
N GLY A 155 -36.49 24.54 -13.98
CA GLY A 155 -36.17 25.78 -14.72
C GLY A 155 -37.13 26.16 -15.81
N GLU A 156 -38.10 25.29 -16.16
CA GLU A 156 -39.08 25.54 -17.23
C GLU A 156 -40.50 25.96 -16.71
N GLU A 157 -40.66 26.12 -15.39
CA GLU A 157 -41.90 26.65 -14.79
C GLU A 157 -41.70 28.05 -14.17
N ARG A 158 -41.21 29.00 -14.99
CA ARG A 158 -41.32 30.44 -14.65
C ARG A 158 -41.45 31.29 -15.92
#